data_8605279d60360150e511777d4e2d8979
#
_entry.id   8605279d60360150e511777d4e2d8979
#
_cell.length_a   1.000
_cell.length_b   1.000
_cell.length_c   1.000
_cell.angle_alpha   90.00
_cell.angle_beta   90.00
_cell.angle_gamma   90.00
#
_symmetry.space_group_name_H-M   'P 1'
#
loop_
_entity.id
_entity.type
_entity.pdbx_description
1 polymer ?
#
loop_
_entity_poly.entity_id
_entity_poly.type
_entity_poly.pdbx_seq_one_letter_code
_entity_poly.pdbx_strand_id
1 'polypeptide(L)'
;MSDVRNILFIMADQLRADYLGCYGHPTLETPNIDALATRGMKFDRAYCNAAICGPSRMSFYTGRTMASHGCAYNRVPIRTDEWTLSDYMRAEGLRSALVGKTHFGGNQSDVDRLNLSADDIHGRYVLECGFEPYERDDGLHPMGMFDPNLRYNKYLREQGYESENPWNDFAASALNDAGDVVSGWYMRNAHLPARVLAEHSETAYMTRRAIDFIREAGDEPWSLHLSYIKPHWPYIVPSPYHHMYGVEDVLPAIRSEDERADAHPVVKAFMNHGEGVVLSDDSARRNVIPTYMGLVKELDDHLGDLMVALSDMGRAGDTLIVLTSDHGDYLGDHWLGEKELFHEPSVRIPLIVVDPSESAVAQRGASSDAFVEAIDLIPTFIERLGGDPNQPWLEGRSFLGIIDGTKTESKDFVVAELDYFARKARLELKVEADQAKGWMVRSDRWKYVFYEGFEPQLFDLDNDPNEFVDRASDPSCQGILDDHRDRLFHWFRSRKSTVTVDHNYLDTRHEFATRGGFIFGEW
;
A
#
# COMPACT_ATOMS: atom_id res chain seq x y z
N MET A 1 -19.04 24.33 -5.63
CA MET A 1 -17.60 24.24 -5.34
C MET A 1 -17.48 23.16 -4.28
N SER A 2 -16.48 22.33 -4.33
CA SER A 2 -16.25 21.28 -3.32
C SER A 2 -16.01 21.94 -1.95
N ASP A 3 -16.62 21.41 -0.88
CA ASP A 3 -16.34 21.83 0.49
C ASP A 3 -14.97 21.30 0.97
N VAL A 4 -14.39 20.34 0.26
CA VAL A 4 -13.09 19.76 0.52
C VAL A 4 -11.97 20.68 0.02
N ARG A 5 -11.09 21.05 0.92
CA ARG A 5 -9.92 21.91 0.65
C ARG A 5 -8.59 21.17 0.84
N ASN A 6 -8.60 20.10 1.65
CA ASN A 6 -7.41 19.39 2.04
C ASN A 6 -7.59 17.88 1.84
N ILE A 7 -6.48 17.17 1.66
CA ILE A 7 -6.44 15.71 1.59
C ILE A 7 -5.43 15.20 2.61
N LEU A 8 -5.88 14.34 3.51
CA LEU A 8 -5.02 13.57 4.42
C LEU A 8 -5.02 12.12 3.97
N PHE A 9 -4.00 11.72 3.23
CA PHE A 9 -3.81 10.37 2.75
C PHE A 9 -2.90 9.59 3.71
N ILE A 10 -3.48 8.70 4.51
CA ILE A 10 -2.79 7.91 5.54
C ILE A 10 -2.58 6.50 4.99
N MET A 11 -1.34 6.03 5.03
CA MET A 11 -0.96 4.68 4.66
C MET A 11 -0.16 4.04 5.79
N ALA A 12 -0.53 2.82 6.19
CA ALA A 12 0.23 2.01 7.12
C ALA A 12 0.88 0.84 6.38
N ASP A 13 2.19 0.67 6.48
CA ASP A 13 2.92 -0.38 5.75
C ASP A 13 2.58 -1.76 6.32
N GLN A 14 2.15 -2.67 5.44
CA GLN A 14 1.91 -4.08 5.78
C GLN A 14 0.75 -4.31 6.77
N LEU A 15 -0.24 -3.39 6.77
CA LEU A 15 -1.43 -3.51 7.63
C LEU A 15 -2.49 -4.41 6.99
N ARG A 16 -2.80 -5.52 7.64
CA ARG A 16 -3.91 -6.41 7.26
C ARG A 16 -5.26 -5.78 7.58
N ALA A 17 -6.23 -5.93 6.67
CA ALA A 17 -7.59 -5.45 6.90
C ALA A 17 -8.26 -6.18 8.09
N ASP A 18 -8.12 -7.50 8.17
CA ASP A 18 -8.71 -8.34 9.22
C ASP A 18 -8.05 -8.19 10.60
N TYR A 19 -7.01 -7.37 10.73
CA TYR A 19 -6.44 -6.93 12.02
C TYR A 19 -6.94 -5.54 12.45
N LEU A 20 -8.18 -5.19 12.07
CA LEU A 20 -8.88 -3.98 12.51
C LEU A 20 -10.27 -4.34 13.07
N GLY A 21 -10.71 -3.66 14.14
CA GLY A 21 -12.00 -3.89 14.77
C GLY A 21 -13.17 -3.72 13.79
N CYS A 22 -13.18 -2.63 13.00
CA CYS A 22 -14.22 -2.38 11.99
C CYS A 22 -14.24 -3.40 10.83
N TYR A 23 -13.20 -4.21 10.67
CA TYR A 23 -13.16 -5.35 9.74
C TYR A 23 -13.35 -6.70 10.42
N GLY A 24 -13.71 -6.70 11.72
CA GLY A 24 -14.18 -7.88 12.43
C GLY A 24 -13.13 -8.64 13.24
N HIS A 25 -11.95 -8.06 13.55
CA HIS A 25 -11.00 -8.71 14.45
C HIS A 25 -11.65 -8.90 15.84
N PRO A 26 -11.63 -10.12 16.42
CA PRO A 26 -12.43 -10.41 17.61
C PRO A 26 -11.89 -9.81 18.91
N THR A 27 -10.59 -9.55 19.02
CA THR A 27 -9.94 -9.13 20.27
C THR A 27 -9.09 -7.85 20.11
N LEU A 28 -8.58 -7.54 18.91
CA LEU A 28 -7.82 -6.33 18.68
C LEU A 28 -8.73 -5.11 18.60
N GLU A 29 -8.59 -4.21 19.55
CA GLU A 29 -9.37 -2.97 19.64
C GLU A 29 -8.68 -1.82 18.92
N THR A 30 -9.36 -1.27 17.90
CA THR A 30 -8.89 -0.11 17.12
C THR A 30 -9.92 1.02 17.12
N PRO A 31 -10.26 1.58 18.30
CA PRO A 31 -11.41 2.47 18.45
C PRO A 31 -11.29 3.76 17.63
N ASN A 32 -10.09 4.26 17.37
CA ASN A 32 -9.89 5.48 16.60
C ASN A 32 -10.06 5.22 15.09
N ILE A 33 -9.56 4.09 14.59
CA ILE A 33 -9.80 3.64 13.21
C ILE A 33 -11.27 3.27 13.01
N ASP A 34 -11.89 2.62 13.97
CA ASP A 34 -13.32 2.27 13.94
C ASP A 34 -14.20 3.53 13.93
N ALA A 35 -13.78 4.59 14.64
CA ALA A 35 -14.43 5.89 14.58
C ALA A 35 -14.31 6.55 13.20
N LEU A 36 -13.19 6.38 12.48
CA LEU A 36 -13.07 6.82 11.09
C LEU A 36 -14.06 6.06 10.19
N ALA A 37 -14.16 4.74 10.34
CA ALA A 37 -15.12 3.92 9.59
C ALA A 37 -16.58 4.35 9.87
N THR A 38 -16.90 4.69 11.12
CA THR A 38 -18.24 5.18 11.51
C THR A 38 -18.55 6.57 10.93
N ARG A 39 -17.55 7.43 10.77
CA ARG A 39 -17.70 8.78 10.22
C ARG A 39 -17.62 8.84 8.70
N GLY A 40 -17.08 7.79 8.08
CA GLY A 40 -16.85 7.66 6.66
C GLY A 40 -17.53 6.44 6.05
N MET A 41 -16.95 5.94 4.99
CA MET A 41 -17.33 4.69 4.33
C MET A 41 -16.14 3.73 4.37
N LYS A 42 -16.41 2.45 4.68
CA LYS A 42 -15.47 1.34 4.66
C LYS A 42 -15.67 0.51 3.38
N PHE A 43 -14.58 0.11 2.74
CA PHE A 43 -14.61 -0.77 1.58
C PHE A 43 -14.10 -2.17 1.95
N ASP A 44 -14.93 -3.19 1.73
CA ASP A 44 -14.61 -4.57 2.09
C ASP A 44 -13.76 -5.28 1.03
N ARG A 45 -13.73 -4.73 -0.20
CA ARG A 45 -13.03 -5.29 -1.36
C ARG A 45 -12.07 -4.26 -2.00
N ALA A 46 -11.18 -3.71 -1.19
CA ALA A 46 -10.08 -2.88 -1.69
C ALA A 46 -8.82 -3.73 -1.90
N TYR A 47 -8.12 -3.53 -3.03
CA TYR A 47 -6.96 -4.34 -3.42
C TYR A 47 -5.79 -3.46 -3.84
N CYS A 48 -4.58 -3.88 -3.44
CA CYS A 48 -3.37 -3.32 -4.01
C CYS A 48 -3.11 -3.92 -5.40
N ASN A 49 -2.46 -3.14 -6.28
CA ASN A 49 -2.12 -3.60 -7.64
C ASN A 49 -0.84 -4.44 -7.69
N ALA A 50 -0.06 -4.44 -6.60
CA ALA A 50 1.08 -5.32 -6.39
C ALA A 50 1.33 -5.47 -4.89
N ALA A 51 1.52 -6.69 -4.40
CA ALA A 51 1.67 -6.95 -2.97
C ALA A 51 3.13 -6.83 -2.49
N ILE A 52 3.83 -5.77 -2.88
CA ILE A 52 5.16 -5.41 -2.40
C ILE A 52 5.30 -3.89 -2.34
N CYS A 53 5.95 -3.35 -1.30
CA CYS A 53 5.90 -1.94 -0.93
C CYS A 53 6.18 -0.98 -2.11
N GLY A 54 7.32 -1.08 -2.80
CA GLY A 54 7.70 -0.17 -3.88
C GLY A 54 6.68 -0.16 -5.03
N PRO A 55 6.42 -1.29 -5.71
CA PRO A 55 5.43 -1.39 -6.78
C PRO A 55 4.02 -0.97 -6.36
N SER A 56 3.55 -1.40 -5.19
CA SER A 56 2.24 -0.99 -4.67
C SER A 56 2.15 0.52 -4.49
N ARG A 57 3.13 1.11 -3.79
CA ARG A 57 3.18 2.56 -3.55
C ARG A 57 3.24 3.35 -4.85
N MET A 58 3.99 2.88 -5.85
CA MET A 58 4.02 3.53 -7.16
C MET A 58 2.66 3.45 -7.87
N SER A 59 1.89 2.36 -7.69
CA SER A 59 0.51 2.32 -8.19
C SER A 59 -0.38 3.37 -7.52
N PHE A 60 -0.30 3.55 -6.21
CA PHE A 60 -0.98 4.63 -5.49
C PHE A 60 -0.53 6.03 -5.94
N TYR A 61 0.77 6.20 -6.22
CA TYR A 61 1.34 7.52 -6.50
C TYR A 61 1.23 7.92 -7.97
N THR A 62 1.04 6.97 -8.89
CA THR A 62 0.91 7.27 -10.34
C THR A 62 -0.52 7.08 -10.86
N GLY A 63 -1.38 6.36 -10.14
CA GLY A 63 -2.70 5.94 -10.64
C GLY A 63 -2.58 4.95 -11.81
N ARG A 64 -1.45 4.20 -11.87
CA ARG A 64 -1.11 3.26 -12.94
C ARG A 64 -0.69 1.91 -12.40
N THR A 65 -0.85 0.88 -13.20
CA THR A 65 -0.47 -0.49 -12.84
C THR A 65 1.06 -0.69 -12.88
N MET A 66 1.56 -1.73 -12.21
CA MET A 66 3.00 -1.98 -12.07
C MET A 66 3.72 -2.05 -13.42
N ALA A 67 3.16 -2.76 -14.40
CA ALA A 67 3.77 -2.84 -15.73
C ALA A 67 3.75 -1.51 -16.50
N SER A 68 2.84 -0.59 -16.16
CA SER A 68 2.74 0.72 -16.80
C SER A 68 3.72 1.72 -16.23
N HIS A 69 3.86 1.80 -14.89
CA HIS A 69 4.82 2.71 -14.25
C HIS A 69 6.26 2.14 -14.18
N GLY A 70 6.42 0.82 -14.39
CA GLY A 70 7.73 0.16 -14.53
C GLY A 70 8.50 -0.12 -13.24
N CYS A 71 7.99 0.26 -12.06
CA CYS A 71 8.60 -0.09 -10.78
C CYS A 71 8.25 -1.54 -10.43
N ALA A 72 9.04 -2.49 -10.93
CA ALA A 72 8.79 -3.92 -10.77
C ALA A 72 9.19 -4.47 -9.37
N TYR A 73 10.02 -3.75 -8.63
CA TYR A 73 10.49 -4.14 -7.30
C TYR A 73 10.89 -2.90 -6.47
N ASN A 74 11.16 -3.11 -5.17
CA ASN A 74 11.58 -2.04 -4.27
C ASN A 74 12.80 -1.27 -4.83
N ARG A 75 12.73 0.06 -4.83
CA ARG A 75 13.77 0.97 -5.32
C ARG A 75 14.08 0.87 -6.82
N VAL A 76 13.27 0.17 -7.61
CA VAL A 76 13.30 0.29 -9.08
C VAL A 76 12.64 1.62 -9.43
N PRO A 77 13.37 2.55 -10.10
CA PRO A 77 12.83 3.88 -10.37
C PRO A 77 11.69 3.83 -11.39
N ILE A 78 10.73 4.74 -11.26
CA ILE A 78 9.78 5.06 -12.33
C ILE A 78 10.42 6.05 -13.31
N ARG A 79 9.75 6.30 -14.43
CA ARG A 79 10.18 7.31 -15.40
C ARG A 79 10.14 8.69 -14.78
N THR A 80 11.09 9.55 -15.14
CA THR A 80 11.20 10.93 -14.63
C THR A 80 10.07 11.84 -15.10
N ASP A 81 9.44 11.51 -16.23
CA ASP A 81 8.26 12.21 -16.77
C ASP A 81 6.91 11.62 -16.33
N GLU A 82 6.93 10.66 -15.40
CA GLU A 82 5.70 10.08 -14.85
C GLU A 82 4.99 11.09 -13.95
N TRP A 83 3.69 11.31 -14.21
CA TRP A 83 2.86 12.13 -13.32
C TRP A 83 2.56 11.40 -12.03
N THR A 84 2.76 12.12 -10.93
CA THR A 84 2.58 11.55 -9.58
C THR A 84 1.38 12.18 -8.87
N LEU A 85 0.93 11.55 -7.79
CA LEU A 85 -0.10 12.09 -6.89
C LEU A 85 0.17 13.57 -6.55
N SER A 86 1.42 13.89 -6.24
CA SER A 86 1.80 15.27 -5.90
C SER A 86 1.65 16.23 -7.09
N ASP A 87 1.93 15.77 -8.31
CA ASP A 87 1.76 16.60 -9.51
C ASP A 87 0.28 16.91 -9.74
N TYR A 88 -0.57 15.89 -9.62
CA TYR A 88 -2.03 16.07 -9.72
C TYR A 88 -2.56 17.00 -8.62
N MET A 89 -2.13 16.82 -7.36
CA MET A 89 -2.59 17.67 -6.26
C MET A 89 -2.13 19.11 -6.43
N ARG A 90 -0.90 19.34 -6.89
CA ARG A 90 -0.44 20.70 -7.22
C ARG A 90 -1.20 21.32 -8.38
N ALA A 91 -1.60 20.53 -9.39
CA ALA A 91 -2.43 21.02 -10.49
C ALA A 91 -3.81 21.50 -10.01
N GLU A 92 -4.34 20.87 -8.94
CA GLU A 92 -5.58 21.30 -8.26
C GLU A 92 -5.34 22.40 -7.21
N GLY A 93 -4.12 22.94 -7.11
CA GLY A 93 -3.80 24.09 -6.25
C GLY A 93 -3.43 23.74 -4.81
N LEU A 94 -3.11 22.49 -4.49
CA LEU A 94 -2.73 22.07 -3.14
C LEU A 94 -1.20 22.02 -2.99
N ARG A 95 -0.70 22.47 -1.82
CA ARG A 95 0.66 22.16 -1.36
C ARG A 95 0.73 20.67 -1.05
N SER A 96 1.57 19.90 -1.76
CA SER A 96 1.63 18.44 -1.62
C SER A 96 2.91 18.01 -0.91
N ALA A 97 2.75 17.43 0.28
CA ALA A 97 3.85 17.06 1.18
C ALA A 97 3.79 15.59 1.61
N LEU A 98 4.94 15.12 2.08
CA LEU A 98 5.17 13.78 2.60
C LEU A 98 5.65 13.83 4.05
N VAL A 99 5.06 12.98 4.89
CA VAL A 99 5.62 12.56 6.17
C VAL A 99 5.70 11.04 6.18
N GLY A 100 6.91 10.47 6.27
CA GLY A 100 7.16 9.03 6.37
C GLY A 100 7.70 8.38 5.11
N LYS A 101 7.25 7.16 4.83
CA LYS A 101 7.83 6.23 3.85
C LYS A 101 7.26 6.40 2.44
N THR A 102 8.13 6.44 1.43
CA THR A 102 7.74 6.30 0.01
C THR A 102 8.21 5.00 -0.60
N HIS A 103 9.32 4.47 -0.13
CA HIS A 103 10.08 3.38 -0.77
C HIS A 103 10.49 3.70 -2.22
N PHE A 104 10.45 4.96 -2.57
CA PHE A 104 10.81 5.44 -3.90
C PHE A 104 12.33 5.52 -4.08
N GLY A 105 12.82 5.04 -5.21
CA GLY A 105 14.18 5.26 -5.67
C GLY A 105 14.20 6.26 -6.82
N GLY A 106 14.82 7.42 -6.62
CA GLY A 106 14.98 8.41 -7.69
C GLY A 106 15.86 7.90 -8.83
N ASN A 107 15.54 8.28 -10.06
CA ASN A 107 16.38 7.96 -11.22
C ASN A 107 17.56 8.94 -11.31
N GLN A 108 18.67 8.63 -10.64
CA GLN A 108 19.84 9.50 -10.60
C GLN A 108 20.43 9.75 -12.00
N SER A 109 20.37 8.76 -12.90
CA SER A 109 20.89 8.94 -14.26
C SER A 109 20.08 9.97 -15.07
N ASP A 110 18.78 10.09 -14.81
CA ASP A 110 17.95 11.12 -15.43
C ASP A 110 18.18 12.50 -14.79
N VAL A 111 18.37 12.55 -13.47
CA VAL A 111 18.75 13.79 -12.77
C VAL A 111 20.03 14.34 -13.38
N ASP A 112 21.05 13.50 -13.57
CA ASP A 112 22.33 13.87 -14.19
C ASP A 112 22.15 14.28 -15.65
N ARG A 113 21.42 13.50 -16.46
CA ARG A 113 21.16 13.77 -17.88
C ARG A 113 20.41 15.07 -18.11
N LEU A 114 19.45 15.39 -17.23
CA LEU A 114 18.65 16.61 -17.31
C LEU A 114 19.31 17.81 -16.61
N ASN A 115 20.50 17.61 -16.03
CA ASN A 115 21.23 18.59 -15.25
C ASN A 115 20.39 19.23 -14.13
N LEU A 116 19.60 18.37 -13.43
CA LEU A 116 18.84 18.76 -12.26
C LEU A 116 19.74 18.72 -11.01
N SER A 117 19.42 19.54 -10.02
CA SER A 117 20.08 19.52 -8.72
C SER A 117 19.12 19.08 -7.64
N ALA A 118 19.56 18.22 -6.71
CA ALA A 118 18.80 17.90 -5.51
C ALA A 118 18.52 19.14 -4.61
N ASP A 119 19.30 20.21 -4.79
CA ASP A 119 19.17 21.46 -4.06
C ASP A 119 18.09 22.37 -4.65
N ASP A 120 17.70 22.18 -5.92
CA ASP A 120 16.61 22.92 -6.53
C ASP A 120 15.26 22.18 -6.37
N ILE A 121 14.15 22.92 -6.53
CA ILE A 121 12.82 22.38 -6.30
C ILE A 121 12.45 21.27 -7.29
N HIS A 122 12.88 21.38 -8.55
CA HIS A 122 12.53 20.41 -9.59
C HIS A 122 13.30 19.10 -9.43
N GLY A 123 14.62 19.19 -9.15
CA GLY A 123 15.43 18.02 -8.85
C GLY A 123 14.95 17.30 -7.59
N ARG A 124 14.52 18.05 -6.57
CA ARG A 124 13.95 17.50 -5.36
C ARG A 124 12.65 16.75 -5.64
N TYR A 125 11.73 17.31 -6.44
CA TYR A 125 10.49 16.61 -6.79
C TYR A 125 10.76 15.32 -7.57
N VAL A 126 11.72 15.33 -8.51
CA VAL A 126 12.11 14.12 -9.24
C VAL A 126 12.72 13.05 -8.33
N LEU A 127 13.45 13.46 -7.29
CA LEU A 127 14.07 12.54 -6.32
C LEU A 127 13.13 12.09 -5.20
N GLU A 128 12.00 12.77 -5.00
CA GLU A 128 11.04 12.53 -3.92
C GLU A 128 9.64 12.14 -4.42
N CYS A 129 9.55 11.54 -5.61
CA CYS A 129 8.26 11.14 -6.21
C CYS A 129 7.22 12.28 -6.28
N GLY A 130 7.69 13.49 -6.61
CA GLY A 130 6.85 14.68 -6.68
C GLY A 130 6.55 15.36 -5.35
N PHE A 131 6.75 14.72 -4.22
CA PHE A 131 6.42 15.28 -2.90
C PHE A 131 7.39 16.36 -2.41
N GLU A 132 6.87 17.30 -1.63
CA GLU A 132 7.70 18.06 -0.70
C GLU A 132 8.07 17.14 0.48
N PRO A 133 9.36 16.78 0.68
CA PRO A 133 9.74 15.86 1.76
C PRO A 133 9.78 16.63 3.09
N TYR A 134 8.62 16.86 3.70
CA TYR A 134 8.53 17.52 5.00
C TYR A 134 9.22 16.71 6.08
N GLU A 135 8.98 15.37 6.08
CA GLU A 135 9.73 14.40 6.86
C GLU A 135 9.80 13.08 6.08
N ARG A 136 10.96 12.72 5.53
CA ARG A 136 11.12 11.43 4.83
C ARG A 136 11.85 10.44 5.71
N ASP A 137 11.27 9.25 5.85
CA ASP A 137 11.87 8.10 6.48
C ASP A 137 11.33 6.83 5.82
N ASP A 138 12.17 6.13 5.08
CA ASP A 138 11.78 4.88 4.42
C ASP A 138 11.85 3.66 5.36
N GLY A 139 12.23 3.87 6.63
CA GLY A 139 12.40 2.82 7.64
C GLY A 139 13.59 1.91 7.37
N LEU A 140 13.81 0.98 8.29
CA LEU A 140 14.82 -0.08 8.18
C LEU A 140 16.25 0.47 8.09
N HIS A 141 16.74 0.98 9.21
CA HIS A 141 18.09 1.55 9.35
C HIS A 141 19.03 0.62 10.15
N PRO A 142 19.36 -0.61 9.64
CA PRO A 142 20.30 -1.49 10.33
C PRO A 142 21.70 -0.90 10.34
N MET A 143 22.54 -1.38 11.26
CA MET A 143 23.97 -0.97 11.31
C MET A 143 24.64 -1.17 9.95
N GLY A 144 25.38 -0.14 9.52
CA GLY A 144 26.10 -0.13 8.24
C GLY A 144 25.28 0.24 7.00
N MET A 145 23.97 0.44 7.14
CA MET A 145 23.07 0.80 6.03
C MET A 145 22.12 1.97 6.36
N PHE A 146 22.38 2.71 7.43
CA PHE A 146 21.52 3.83 7.82
C PHE A 146 22.03 5.17 7.28
N ASP A 147 21.10 6.12 7.08
CA ASP A 147 21.45 7.51 6.80
C ASP A 147 21.94 8.19 8.09
N PRO A 148 23.19 8.68 8.15
CA PRO A 148 23.70 9.38 9.33
C PRO A 148 22.95 10.68 9.63
N ASN A 149 22.22 11.23 8.65
CA ASN A 149 21.45 12.46 8.76
C ASN A 149 19.96 12.20 9.03
N LEU A 150 19.56 10.94 9.27
CA LEU A 150 18.17 10.60 9.57
C LEU A 150 17.62 11.50 10.67
N ARG A 151 16.57 12.25 10.39
CA ARG A 151 16.00 13.22 11.33
C ARG A 151 15.44 12.55 12.58
N TYR A 152 14.85 11.36 12.44
CA TYR A 152 14.40 10.59 13.60
C TYR A 152 15.59 10.20 14.51
N ASN A 153 16.74 9.82 13.98
CA ASN A 153 17.94 9.58 14.78
C ASN A 153 18.43 10.84 15.49
N LYS A 154 18.34 12.00 14.84
CA LYS A 154 18.66 13.28 15.48
C LYS A 154 17.69 13.58 16.62
N TYR A 155 16.39 13.41 16.39
CA TYR A 155 15.35 13.56 17.41
C TYR A 155 15.61 12.62 18.60
N LEU A 156 15.89 11.35 18.39
CA LEU A 156 16.17 10.41 19.46
C LEU A 156 17.40 10.83 20.31
N ARG A 157 18.46 11.32 19.67
CA ARG A 157 19.61 11.86 20.42
C ARG A 157 19.23 13.07 21.28
N GLU A 158 18.39 13.96 20.78
CA GLU A 158 17.86 15.09 21.54
C GLU A 158 16.99 14.66 22.74
N GLN A 159 16.39 13.45 22.67
CA GLN A 159 15.67 12.83 23.79
C GLN A 159 16.55 11.98 24.71
N GLY A 160 17.88 11.99 24.52
CA GLY A 160 18.83 11.29 25.39
C GLY A 160 19.18 9.87 24.97
N TYR A 161 18.77 9.41 23.81
CA TYR A 161 19.17 8.08 23.27
C TYR A 161 20.51 8.19 22.52
N GLU A 162 21.57 8.21 23.28
CA GLU A 162 22.94 8.46 22.81
C GLU A 162 23.53 7.25 22.08
N SER A 163 23.61 7.29 20.75
CA SER A 163 24.37 6.33 19.91
C SER A 163 24.61 6.89 18.52
N GLU A 164 25.42 6.20 17.73
CA GLU A 164 25.63 6.50 16.31
C GLU A 164 24.34 6.27 15.51
N ASN A 165 23.59 5.19 15.82
CA ASN A 165 22.32 4.85 15.19
C ASN A 165 21.24 4.53 16.24
N PRO A 166 20.62 5.55 16.86
CA PRO A 166 19.58 5.36 17.88
C PRO A 166 18.40 4.52 17.40
N TRP A 167 18.04 4.60 16.11
CA TRP A 167 17.00 3.75 15.53
C TRP A 167 17.29 2.27 15.77
N ASN A 168 18.50 1.80 15.39
CA ASN A 168 18.89 0.40 15.56
C ASN A 168 19.08 0.02 17.03
N ASP A 169 19.73 0.92 17.79
CA ASP A 169 20.22 0.58 19.14
C ASP A 169 19.14 0.73 20.21
N PHE A 170 18.06 1.47 19.92
CA PHE A 170 16.97 1.70 20.86
C PHE A 170 15.59 1.37 20.26
N ALA A 171 15.22 1.93 19.10
CA ALA A 171 13.88 1.71 18.55
C ALA A 171 13.70 0.27 18.01
N ALA A 172 14.76 -0.33 17.46
CA ALA A 172 14.76 -1.70 16.91
C ALA A 172 15.48 -2.72 17.81
N SER A 173 15.61 -2.46 19.13
CA SER A 173 16.28 -3.36 20.09
C SER A 173 15.52 -3.44 21.42
N ALA A 174 15.81 -4.47 22.20
CA ALA A 174 15.25 -4.72 23.53
C ALA A 174 16.33 -5.10 24.54
N LEU A 175 15.95 -5.21 25.80
CA LEU A 175 16.74 -5.88 26.84
C LEU A 175 16.15 -7.25 27.14
N ASN A 176 16.99 -8.27 27.18
CA ASN A 176 16.59 -9.59 27.67
C ASN A 176 16.57 -9.64 29.21
N ASP A 177 16.14 -10.76 29.80
CA ASP A 177 16.06 -10.94 31.24
C ASP A 177 17.43 -10.83 31.97
N ALA A 178 18.54 -11.05 31.25
CA ALA A 178 19.88 -10.88 31.77
C ALA A 178 20.37 -9.42 31.72
N GLY A 179 19.61 -8.52 31.11
CA GLY A 179 19.97 -7.12 30.90
C GLY A 179 20.83 -6.88 29.64
N ASP A 180 21.03 -7.90 28.80
CA ASP A 180 21.78 -7.74 27.55
C ASP A 180 20.90 -7.11 26.47
N VAL A 181 21.50 -6.25 25.64
CA VAL A 181 20.83 -5.69 24.45
C VAL A 181 20.70 -6.76 23.39
N VAL A 182 19.45 -7.00 22.96
CA VAL A 182 19.11 -7.95 21.89
C VAL A 182 18.42 -7.23 20.74
N SER A 183 18.65 -7.72 19.53
CA SER A 183 18.10 -7.11 18.31
C SER A 183 16.64 -7.50 18.09
N GLY A 184 15.79 -6.50 17.79
CA GLY A 184 14.41 -6.69 17.36
C GLY A 184 14.26 -7.31 15.96
N TRP A 185 15.36 -7.41 15.20
CA TRP A 185 15.36 -8.11 13.90
C TRP A 185 15.11 -9.62 14.03
N TYR A 186 15.34 -10.19 15.21
CA TYR A 186 15.05 -11.60 15.46
C TYR A 186 13.64 -11.76 16.02
N MET A 187 12.75 -12.41 15.28
CA MET A 187 11.36 -12.68 15.67
C MET A 187 11.23 -13.33 17.06
N ARG A 188 12.22 -14.09 17.52
CA ARG A 188 12.24 -14.65 18.87
C ARG A 188 12.25 -13.59 19.99
N ASN A 189 12.65 -12.37 19.68
CA ASN A 189 12.72 -11.25 20.64
C ASN A 189 11.48 -10.34 20.55
N ALA A 190 10.50 -10.67 19.70
CA ALA A 190 9.34 -9.83 19.45
C ALA A 190 8.52 -9.49 20.70
N HIS A 191 8.44 -10.43 21.66
CA HIS A 191 7.72 -10.25 22.93
C HIS A 191 8.36 -9.23 23.89
N LEU A 192 9.58 -8.80 23.61
CA LEU A 192 10.30 -7.85 24.46
C LEU A 192 9.96 -6.41 24.06
N PRO A 193 9.88 -5.47 25.04
CA PRO A 193 9.62 -4.07 24.71
C PRO A 193 10.81 -3.42 23.99
N ALA A 194 10.52 -2.59 22.98
CA ALA A 194 11.53 -1.70 22.44
C ALA A 194 12.11 -0.80 23.55
N ARG A 195 13.37 -0.41 23.39
CA ARG A 195 14.08 0.41 24.38
C ARG A 195 13.73 1.89 24.33
N VAL A 196 12.96 2.32 23.35
CA VAL A 196 12.39 3.67 23.31
C VAL A 196 11.09 3.72 24.13
N LEU A 197 10.77 4.89 24.69
CA LEU A 197 9.45 5.16 25.25
C LEU A 197 8.41 5.23 24.11
N ALA A 198 7.16 4.90 24.38
CA ALA A 198 6.08 4.97 23.39
C ALA A 198 5.95 6.36 22.75
N GLU A 199 6.06 7.43 23.55
CA GLU A 199 6.04 8.80 23.07
C GLU A 199 7.22 9.17 22.14
N HIS A 200 8.29 8.37 22.15
CA HIS A 200 9.47 8.57 21.30
C HIS A 200 9.56 7.56 20.16
N SER A 201 8.56 6.70 20.01
CA SER A 201 8.51 5.73 18.91
C SER A 201 8.48 6.41 17.54
N GLU A 202 8.82 5.65 16.51
CA GLU A 202 8.77 6.11 15.12
C GLU A 202 7.35 6.52 14.72
N THR A 203 6.33 5.76 15.12
CA THR A 203 4.90 6.06 14.90
C THR A 203 4.49 7.38 15.55
N ALA A 204 4.85 7.57 16.82
CA ALA A 204 4.59 8.81 17.56
C ALA A 204 5.30 10.02 16.93
N TYR A 205 6.56 9.83 16.51
CA TYR A 205 7.34 10.87 15.86
C TYR A 205 6.70 11.32 14.55
N MET A 206 6.34 10.37 13.64
CA MET A 206 5.70 10.69 12.37
C MET A 206 4.36 11.39 12.56
N THR A 207 3.57 10.98 13.55
CA THR A 207 2.29 11.64 13.88
C THR A 207 2.52 13.10 14.27
N ARG A 208 3.50 13.38 15.14
CA ARG A 208 3.85 14.77 15.50
C ARG A 208 4.30 15.59 14.29
N ARG A 209 5.12 15.01 13.39
CA ARG A 209 5.56 15.69 12.18
C ARG A 209 4.38 16.02 11.25
N ALA A 210 3.40 15.11 11.14
CA ALA A 210 2.16 15.40 10.39
C ALA A 210 1.36 16.54 11.01
N ILE A 211 1.19 16.54 12.33
CA ILE A 211 0.52 17.62 13.06
C ILE A 211 1.26 18.96 12.88
N ASP A 212 2.59 18.95 12.92
CA ASP A 212 3.41 20.15 12.70
C ASP A 212 3.21 20.70 11.29
N PHE A 213 3.20 19.82 10.27
CA PHE A 213 2.92 20.23 8.88
C PHE A 213 1.54 20.87 8.74
N ILE A 214 0.48 20.23 9.28
CA ILE A 214 -0.89 20.76 9.19
C ILE A 214 -0.98 22.14 9.88
N ARG A 215 -0.32 22.30 11.03
CA ARG A 215 -0.25 23.58 11.75
C ARG A 215 0.49 24.64 10.94
N GLU A 216 1.61 24.30 10.33
CA GLU A 216 2.42 25.18 9.49
C GLU A 216 1.65 25.62 8.23
N ALA A 217 0.94 24.70 7.57
CA ALA A 217 0.15 24.99 6.38
C ALA A 217 -0.97 26.02 6.64
N GLY A 218 -1.50 26.07 7.86
CA GLY A 218 -2.49 27.07 8.25
C GLY A 218 -3.74 27.04 7.36
N ASP A 219 -4.00 28.12 6.64
CA ASP A 219 -5.14 28.25 5.71
C ASP A 219 -4.81 27.88 4.25
N GLU A 220 -3.55 27.60 3.93
CA GLU A 220 -3.14 27.12 2.60
C GLU A 220 -3.76 25.73 2.35
N PRO A 221 -4.40 25.48 1.19
CA PRO A 221 -4.87 24.15 0.83
C PRO A 221 -3.71 23.16 0.69
N TRP A 222 -3.86 21.96 1.25
CA TRP A 222 -2.78 20.97 1.27
C TRP A 222 -3.25 19.54 1.00
N SER A 223 -2.31 18.73 0.48
CA SER A 223 -2.38 17.28 0.41
C SER A 223 -1.21 16.72 1.18
N LEU A 224 -1.48 16.07 2.31
CA LEU A 224 -0.46 15.41 3.11
C LEU A 224 -0.56 13.89 2.92
N HIS A 225 0.52 13.30 2.43
CA HIS A 225 0.70 11.85 2.51
C HIS A 225 1.43 11.50 3.81
N LEU A 226 0.69 10.94 4.77
CA LEU A 226 1.24 10.41 6.01
C LEU A 226 1.41 8.91 5.87
N SER A 227 2.64 8.46 5.78
CA SER A 227 2.98 7.07 5.48
C SER A 227 3.76 6.44 6.61
N TYR A 228 3.06 5.75 7.49
CA TYR A 228 3.65 5.02 8.60
C TYR A 228 4.43 3.79 8.12
N ILE A 229 5.53 3.49 8.81
CA ILE A 229 6.35 2.30 8.58
C ILE A 229 5.72 1.09 9.29
N LYS A 230 5.09 1.30 10.43
CA LYS A 230 4.43 0.25 11.19
C LYS A 230 3.00 -0.02 10.64
N PRO A 231 2.54 -1.30 10.78
CA PRO A 231 3.09 -2.43 11.55
C PRO A 231 4.15 -3.30 10.84
N HIS A 232 4.79 -2.84 9.74
CA HIS A 232 5.90 -3.56 9.09
C HIS A 232 7.00 -3.97 10.10
N TRP A 233 7.64 -5.12 9.87
CA TRP A 233 8.78 -5.56 10.68
C TRP A 233 9.95 -4.54 10.70
N PRO A 234 10.89 -4.60 11.67
CA PRO A 234 11.01 -5.59 12.74
C PRO A 234 9.83 -5.53 13.71
N TYR A 235 9.36 -6.74 14.12
CA TYR A 235 8.25 -6.86 15.06
C TYR A 235 8.77 -6.60 16.46
N ILE A 236 8.77 -5.34 16.84
CA ILE A 236 9.13 -4.84 18.15
C ILE A 236 8.36 -3.54 18.39
N VAL A 237 7.82 -3.38 19.58
CA VAL A 237 6.98 -2.25 19.94
C VAL A 237 7.29 -1.80 21.38
N PRO A 238 7.21 -0.50 21.72
CA PRO A 238 7.49 -0.05 23.07
C PRO A 238 6.44 -0.49 24.11
N SER A 239 6.80 -0.39 25.37
CA SER A 239 5.82 -0.48 26.46
C SER A 239 4.85 0.72 26.40
N PRO A 240 3.53 0.54 26.66
CA PRO A 240 2.89 -0.71 27.13
C PRO A 240 2.44 -1.67 26.01
N TYR A 241 2.52 -1.31 24.76
CA TYR A 241 1.93 -2.03 23.62
C TYR A 241 2.46 -3.47 23.46
N HIS A 242 3.71 -3.74 23.87
CA HIS A 242 4.34 -5.06 23.75
C HIS A 242 3.65 -6.17 24.56
N HIS A 243 2.78 -5.84 25.52
CA HIS A 243 2.10 -6.80 26.40
C HIS A 243 0.57 -6.60 26.48
N MET A 244 0.00 -5.76 25.58
CA MET A 244 -1.44 -5.54 25.55
C MET A 244 -2.21 -6.75 25.02
N TYR A 245 -1.57 -7.58 24.20
CA TYR A 245 -2.14 -8.78 23.62
C TYR A 245 -1.27 -9.98 23.97
N GLY A 246 -1.89 -11.14 24.16
CA GLY A 246 -1.25 -12.39 24.55
C GLY A 246 -1.39 -13.50 23.50
N VAL A 247 -0.89 -14.67 23.86
CA VAL A 247 -0.98 -15.87 23.03
C VAL A 247 -2.44 -16.30 22.78
N GLU A 248 -3.32 -15.98 23.72
CA GLU A 248 -4.76 -16.24 23.68
C GLU A 248 -5.50 -15.40 22.61
N ASP A 249 -4.90 -14.29 22.19
CA ASP A 249 -5.46 -13.40 21.17
C ASP A 249 -5.06 -13.80 19.75
N VAL A 250 -4.09 -14.72 19.61
CA VAL A 250 -3.59 -15.16 18.31
C VAL A 250 -4.60 -16.07 17.62
N LEU A 251 -5.12 -15.61 16.49
CA LEU A 251 -6.03 -16.40 15.67
C LEU A 251 -5.31 -17.63 15.08
N PRO A 252 -6.04 -18.76 14.89
CA PRO A 252 -5.53 -19.89 14.14
C PRO A 252 -5.03 -19.46 12.75
N ALA A 253 -3.90 -20.03 12.31
CA ALA A 253 -3.45 -19.78 10.94
C ALA A 253 -4.44 -20.32 9.91
N ILE A 254 -4.68 -19.54 8.87
CA ILE A 254 -5.43 -19.96 7.68
C ILE A 254 -4.47 -20.79 6.81
N ARG A 255 -4.40 -22.09 7.04
CA ARG A 255 -3.52 -23.01 6.30
C ARG A 255 -3.94 -24.46 6.49
N SER A 256 -3.66 -25.31 5.51
CA SER A 256 -3.90 -26.75 5.57
C SER A 256 -2.68 -27.57 5.12
N GLU A 257 -2.54 -28.81 5.61
CA GLU A 257 -1.46 -29.71 5.18
C GLU A 257 -1.64 -30.17 3.72
N ASP A 258 -2.89 -30.29 3.26
CA ASP A 258 -3.18 -30.66 1.87
C ASP A 258 -2.73 -29.57 0.91
N GLU A 259 -2.99 -28.30 1.22
CA GLU A 259 -2.47 -27.16 0.48
C GLU A 259 -0.95 -27.19 0.35
N ARG A 260 -0.25 -27.45 1.47
CA ARG A 260 1.21 -27.54 1.49
C ARG A 260 1.76 -28.70 0.69
N ALA A 261 1.08 -29.85 0.74
CA ALA A 261 1.51 -31.06 0.05
C ALA A 261 1.42 -30.92 -1.48
N ASP A 262 0.35 -30.27 -1.96
CA ASP A 262 0.04 -30.07 -3.39
C ASP A 262 0.20 -28.61 -3.83
N ALA A 263 1.07 -27.85 -3.17
CA ALA A 263 1.26 -26.44 -3.47
C ALA A 263 1.76 -26.21 -4.90
N HIS A 264 1.18 -25.20 -5.55
CA HIS A 264 1.67 -24.71 -6.85
C HIS A 264 3.19 -24.42 -6.78
N PRO A 265 3.99 -24.75 -7.83
CA PRO A 265 5.45 -24.63 -7.77
C PRO A 265 5.96 -23.27 -7.31
N VAL A 266 5.35 -22.16 -7.76
CA VAL A 266 5.73 -20.80 -7.33
C VAL A 266 5.41 -20.61 -5.85
N VAL A 267 4.21 -20.96 -5.39
CA VAL A 267 3.81 -20.84 -3.98
C VAL A 267 4.74 -21.66 -3.09
N LYS A 268 5.07 -22.88 -3.50
CA LYS A 268 6.01 -23.77 -2.78
C LYS A 268 7.40 -23.16 -2.65
N ALA A 269 7.90 -22.51 -3.70
CA ALA A 269 9.20 -21.84 -3.66
C ALA A 269 9.18 -20.65 -2.67
N PHE A 270 8.06 -19.94 -2.58
CA PHE A 270 7.89 -18.87 -1.57
C PHE A 270 7.74 -19.41 -0.14
N MET A 271 7.08 -20.56 0.06
CA MET A 271 7.04 -21.24 1.37
C MET A 271 8.45 -21.57 1.91
N ASN A 272 9.43 -21.74 1.02
CA ASN A 272 10.84 -22.00 1.37
C ASN A 272 11.66 -20.73 1.66
N HIS A 273 11.07 -19.55 1.60
CA HIS A 273 11.73 -18.33 2.05
C HIS A 273 11.86 -18.34 3.58
N GLY A 274 12.89 -17.64 4.09
CA GLY A 274 13.23 -17.68 5.51
C GLY A 274 12.08 -17.26 6.43
N GLU A 275 11.34 -16.23 6.02
CA GLU A 275 10.16 -15.72 6.71
C GLU A 275 9.00 -16.72 6.72
N GLY A 276 8.74 -17.39 5.59
CA GLY A 276 7.73 -18.45 5.50
C GLY A 276 8.08 -19.65 6.39
N VAL A 277 9.33 -20.10 6.34
CA VAL A 277 9.82 -21.19 7.19
C VAL A 277 9.67 -20.86 8.68
N VAL A 278 10.02 -19.64 9.11
CA VAL A 278 9.90 -19.23 10.52
C VAL A 278 8.43 -19.13 10.93
N LEU A 279 7.59 -18.45 10.16
CA LEU A 279 6.18 -18.24 10.50
C LEU A 279 5.29 -19.48 10.27
N SER A 280 5.83 -20.53 9.62
CA SER A 280 5.16 -21.84 9.60
C SER A 280 5.18 -22.57 10.95
N ASP A 281 6.02 -22.13 11.90
CA ASP A 281 6.04 -22.61 13.28
C ASP A 281 5.06 -21.80 14.14
N ASP A 282 4.08 -22.47 14.75
CA ASP A 282 3.11 -21.83 15.64
C ASP A 282 3.75 -21.17 16.86
N SER A 283 4.92 -21.62 17.31
CA SER A 283 5.63 -20.96 18.40
C SER A 283 6.14 -19.58 17.98
N ALA A 284 6.63 -19.45 16.76
CA ALA A 284 7.04 -18.16 16.19
C ALA A 284 5.84 -17.23 16.01
N ARG A 285 4.72 -17.73 15.46
CA ARG A 285 3.48 -16.95 15.32
C ARG A 285 2.97 -16.43 16.66
N ARG A 286 2.91 -17.29 17.68
CA ARG A 286 2.47 -16.92 19.05
C ARG A 286 3.37 -15.88 19.70
N ASN A 287 4.60 -15.76 19.25
CA ASN A 287 5.53 -14.73 19.73
C ASN A 287 5.43 -13.41 18.93
N VAL A 288 5.19 -13.50 17.62
CA VAL A 288 5.20 -12.34 16.70
C VAL A 288 3.84 -11.63 16.65
N ILE A 289 2.74 -12.38 16.56
CA ILE A 289 1.40 -11.81 16.30
C ILE A 289 0.93 -10.88 17.44
N PRO A 290 1.13 -11.18 18.74
CA PRO A 290 0.79 -10.24 19.80
C PRO A 290 1.52 -8.90 19.66
N THR A 291 2.78 -8.93 19.23
CA THR A 291 3.55 -7.70 18.95
C THR A 291 3.04 -6.96 17.72
N TYR A 292 2.66 -7.68 16.65
CA TYR A 292 2.01 -7.07 15.49
C TYR A 292 0.70 -6.37 15.89
N MET A 293 -0.12 -7.00 16.75
CA MET A 293 -1.33 -6.40 17.31
C MET A 293 -1.00 -5.16 18.15
N GLY A 294 0.08 -5.21 18.94
CA GLY A 294 0.57 -4.05 19.70
C GLY A 294 1.00 -2.89 18.79
N LEU A 295 1.65 -3.18 17.65
CA LEU A 295 2.02 -2.17 16.65
C LEU A 295 0.78 -1.53 16.00
N VAL A 296 -0.25 -2.33 15.70
CA VAL A 296 -1.53 -1.82 15.18
C VAL A 296 -2.25 -0.96 16.22
N LYS A 297 -2.21 -1.36 17.50
CA LYS A 297 -2.79 -0.57 18.59
C LYS A 297 -2.07 0.75 18.81
N GLU A 298 -0.74 0.76 18.75
CA GLU A 298 0.05 1.99 18.80
C GLU A 298 -0.31 2.93 17.65
N LEU A 299 -0.45 2.40 16.44
CA LEU A 299 -0.90 3.17 15.28
C LEU A 299 -2.29 3.77 15.51
N ASP A 300 -3.24 2.98 16.02
CA ASP A 300 -4.61 3.43 16.30
C ASP A 300 -4.62 4.60 17.29
N ASP A 301 -3.86 4.51 18.39
CA ASP A 301 -3.80 5.55 19.40
C ASP A 301 -3.24 6.87 18.82
N HIS A 302 -2.18 6.79 18.04
CA HIS A 302 -1.58 7.99 17.41
C HIS A 302 -2.44 8.56 16.28
N LEU A 303 -3.25 7.75 15.61
CA LEU A 303 -4.29 8.26 14.71
C LEU A 303 -5.37 9.02 15.49
N GLY A 304 -5.71 8.58 16.70
CA GLY A 304 -6.57 9.34 17.61
C GLY A 304 -6.02 10.73 17.93
N ASP A 305 -4.74 10.80 18.28
CA ASP A 305 -4.05 12.09 18.56
C ASP A 305 -4.08 13.01 17.32
N LEU A 306 -3.83 12.46 16.13
CA LEU A 306 -3.88 13.21 14.87
C LEU A 306 -5.29 13.75 14.58
N MET A 307 -6.34 12.93 14.80
CA MET A 307 -7.72 13.36 14.57
C MET A 307 -8.16 14.44 15.55
N VAL A 308 -7.73 14.35 16.82
CA VAL A 308 -7.96 15.42 17.81
C VAL A 308 -7.28 16.71 17.36
N ALA A 309 -5.99 16.64 16.99
CA ALA A 309 -5.26 17.83 16.52
C ALA A 309 -5.88 18.46 15.26
N LEU A 310 -6.33 17.63 14.29
CA LEU A 310 -7.02 18.11 13.09
C LEU A 310 -8.34 18.84 13.43
N SER A 311 -9.08 18.31 14.40
CA SER A 311 -10.32 18.93 14.90
C SER A 311 -10.05 20.24 15.63
N ASP A 312 -9.06 20.28 16.52
CA ASP A 312 -8.68 21.48 17.30
C ASP A 312 -8.20 22.63 16.40
N MET A 313 -7.58 22.29 15.27
CA MET A 313 -7.19 23.25 14.23
C MET A 313 -8.36 23.66 13.31
N GLY A 314 -9.56 23.11 13.50
CA GLY A 314 -10.75 23.41 12.71
C GLY A 314 -10.70 22.87 11.27
N ARG A 315 -9.87 21.85 11.01
CA ARG A 315 -9.64 21.29 9.66
C ARG A 315 -10.43 20.01 9.38
N ALA A 316 -11.04 19.39 10.40
CA ALA A 316 -11.79 18.14 10.22
C ALA A 316 -13.00 18.25 9.27
N GLY A 317 -13.56 19.47 9.13
CA GLY A 317 -14.74 19.73 8.29
C GLY A 317 -14.42 20.05 6.83
N ASP A 318 -13.16 20.25 6.47
CA ASP A 318 -12.71 20.60 5.11
C ASP A 318 -11.60 19.66 4.58
N THR A 319 -11.34 18.54 5.26
CA THR A 319 -10.31 17.55 4.92
C THR A 319 -10.93 16.21 4.55
N LEU A 320 -10.67 15.74 3.33
CA LEU A 320 -10.89 14.35 2.92
C LEU A 320 -9.81 13.48 3.57
N ILE A 321 -10.21 12.49 4.38
CA ILE A 321 -9.29 11.57 5.04
C ILE A 321 -9.41 10.20 4.41
N VAL A 322 -8.29 9.61 3.99
CA VAL A 322 -8.22 8.24 3.49
C VAL A 322 -7.22 7.47 4.32
N LEU A 323 -7.65 6.35 4.89
CA LEU A 323 -6.79 5.37 5.57
C LEU A 323 -6.74 4.08 4.77
N THR A 324 -5.52 3.61 4.47
CA THR A 324 -5.28 2.36 3.74
C THR A 324 -3.95 1.72 4.14
N SER A 325 -3.61 0.60 3.50
CA SER A 325 -2.30 -0.05 3.54
C SER A 325 -1.74 -0.18 2.12
N ASP A 326 -0.42 -0.29 1.99
CA ASP A 326 0.19 -0.60 0.70
C ASP A 326 -0.01 -2.09 0.30
N HIS A 327 -0.03 -3.01 1.24
CA HIS A 327 -0.35 -4.44 1.11
C HIS A 327 -0.61 -5.03 2.49
N GLY A 328 -1.05 -6.29 2.54
CA GLY A 328 -1.18 -7.03 3.78
C GLY A 328 0.08 -7.79 4.20
N ASP A 329 -0.11 -8.84 5.02
CA ASP A 329 0.93 -9.74 5.54
C ASP A 329 0.34 -11.15 5.67
N TYR A 330 1.11 -12.18 5.36
CA TYR A 330 0.67 -13.56 5.58
C TYR A 330 0.66 -13.96 7.06
N LEU A 331 1.59 -13.51 7.87
CA LEU A 331 1.72 -13.87 9.31
C LEU A 331 1.63 -15.38 9.57
N GLY A 332 2.05 -16.21 8.62
CA GLY A 332 2.01 -17.66 8.67
C GLY A 332 0.78 -18.32 8.05
N ASP A 333 -0.18 -17.54 7.53
CA ASP A 333 -1.25 -18.07 6.70
C ASP A 333 -0.66 -18.66 5.40
N HIS A 334 -1.28 -19.70 4.85
CA HIS A 334 -0.82 -20.41 3.65
C HIS A 334 0.64 -20.89 3.73
N TRP A 335 1.17 -21.10 4.96
CA TRP A 335 2.59 -21.46 5.20
C TRP A 335 3.58 -20.41 4.70
N LEU A 336 3.13 -19.17 4.55
CA LEU A 336 3.87 -18.04 4.03
C LEU A 336 4.17 -17.00 5.13
N GLY A 337 5.19 -16.20 4.92
CA GLY A 337 5.50 -15.02 5.70
C GLY A 337 5.58 -13.79 4.81
N GLU A 338 5.48 -12.60 5.40
CA GLU A 338 5.45 -11.34 4.67
C GLU A 338 4.33 -11.27 3.62
N LYS A 339 4.62 -11.04 2.36
CA LYS A 339 3.72 -10.61 1.29
C LYS A 339 4.10 -11.21 -0.07
N GLU A 340 3.69 -10.57 -1.16
CA GLU A 340 4.04 -10.78 -2.56
C GLU A 340 3.07 -11.65 -3.35
N LEU A 341 2.66 -12.82 -2.83
CA LEU A 341 1.69 -13.67 -3.55
C LEU A 341 0.25 -13.13 -3.41
N PHE A 342 -0.71 -13.79 -4.06
CA PHE A 342 -2.03 -13.22 -4.36
C PHE A 342 -3.19 -13.66 -3.44
N HIS A 343 -2.92 -14.36 -2.33
CA HIS A 343 -3.98 -14.70 -1.38
C HIS A 343 -4.51 -13.43 -0.68
N GLU A 344 -5.78 -13.50 -0.25
CA GLU A 344 -6.45 -12.35 0.40
C GLU A 344 -5.63 -11.67 1.51
N PRO A 345 -4.93 -12.39 2.41
CA PRO A 345 -4.11 -11.76 3.45
C PRO A 345 -3.03 -10.81 2.93
N SER A 346 -2.56 -10.99 1.70
CA SER A 346 -1.51 -10.19 1.08
C SER A 346 -2.04 -9.06 0.21
N VAL A 347 -3.06 -9.32 -0.62
CA VAL A 347 -3.51 -8.37 -1.66
C VAL A 347 -4.72 -7.52 -1.25
N ARG A 348 -5.57 -8.00 -0.32
CA ARG A 348 -6.71 -7.25 0.18
C ARG A 348 -6.27 -6.30 1.30
N ILE A 349 -6.49 -5.02 1.08
CA ILE A 349 -6.06 -3.94 1.98
C ILE A 349 -7.25 -3.28 2.65
N PRO A 350 -7.11 -2.70 3.85
CA PRO A 350 -8.14 -1.84 4.41
C PRO A 350 -8.28 -0.57 3.56
N LEU A 351 -9.50 -0.06 3.42
CA LEU A 351 -9.75 1.25 2.83
C LEU A 351 -10.94 1.89 3.54
N ILE A 352 -10.68 3.02 4.21
CA ILE A 352 -11.67 3.84 4.90
C ILE A 352 -11.55 5.26 4.35
N VAL A 353 -12.69 5.83 3.91
CA VAL A 353 -12.75 7.18 3.35
C VAL A 353 -13.71 8.03 4.19
N VAL A 354 -13.19 9.08 4.82
CA VAL A 354 -14.00 10.07 5.56
C VAL A 354 -14.10 11.32 4.70
N ASP A 355 -15.23 11.49 4.06
CA ASP A 355 -15.53 12.65 3.23
C ASP A 355 -16.38 13.64 4.02
N PRO A 356 -15.92 14.90 4.22
CA PRO A 356 -16.68 15.90 4.96
C PRO A 356 -17.87 16.47 4.18
N SER A 357 -17.92 16.28 2.85
CA SER A 357 -18.93 16.87 1.97
C SER A 357 -20.36 16.47 2.33
N GLU A 358 -21.32 17.36 2.07
CA GLU A 358 -22.75 17.07 2.28
C GLU A 358 -23.25 15.90 1.43
N SER A 359 -22.71 15.72 0.22
CA SER A 359 -23.07 14.61 -0.67
C SER A 359 -22.77 13.24 -0.06
N ALA A 360 -21.75 13.13 0.77
CA ALA A 360 -21.33 11.88 1.40
C ALA A 360 -22.07 11.55 2.73
N VAL A 361 -22.85 12.49 3.27
CA VAL A 361 -23.47 12.36 4.59
C VAL A 361 -24.35 11.10 4.71
N ALA A 362 -25.10 10.77 3.65
CA ALA A 362 -26.02 9.62 3.65
C ALA A 362 -25.29 8.26 3.67
N GLN A 363 -24.00 8.24 3.35
CA GLN A 363 -23.18 7.01 3.30
C GLN A 363 -22.26 6.86 4.52
N ARG A 364 -22.29 7.77 5.47
CA ARG A 364 -21.47 7.67 6.69
C ARG A 364 -21.84 6.45 7.51
N GLY A 365 -20.82 5.69 7.90
CA GLY A 365 -20.97 4.42 8.61
C GLY A 365 -21.36 3.23 7.72
N ALA A 366 -21.51 3.43 6.41
CA ALA A 366 -21.77 2.35 5.48
C ALA A 366 -20.53 1.54 5.15
N SER A 367 -20.73 0.26 4.78
CA SER A 367 -19.75 -0.59 4.13
C SER A 367 -20.12 -0.78 2.66
N SER A 368 -19.11 -0.85 1.80
CA SER A 368 -19.28 -1.14 0.37
C SER A 368 -18.49 -2.39 0.00
N ASP A 369 -19.12 -3.29 -0.75
CA ASP A 369 -18.49 -4.46 -1.36
C ASP A 369 -18.03 -4.20 -2.82
N ALA A 370 -18.07 -2.95 -3.25
CA ALA A 370 -17.53 -2.54 -4.55
C ALA A 370 -16.02 -2.79 -4.61
N PHE A 371 -15.55 -3.30 -5.75
CA PHE A 371 -14.13 -3.41 -6.02
C PHE A 371 -13.48 -2.03 -6.19
N VAL A 372 -12.43 -1.80 -5.40
CA VAL A 372 -11.57 -0.62 -5.50
C VAL A 372 -10.12 -1.08 -5.58
N GLU A 373 -9.34 -0.44 -6.44
CA GLU A 373 -7.89 -0.68 -6.57
C GLU A 373 -7.09 0.54 -6.12
N ALA A 374 -5.84 0.33 -5.76
CA ALA A 374 -4.91 1.41 -5.38
C ALA A 374 -4.87 2.55 -6.40
N ILE A 375 -4.90 2.21 -7.70
CA ILE A 375 -4.89 3.16 -8.82
C ILE A 375 -6.13 4.06 -8.90
N ASP A 376 -7.20 3.76 -8.16
CA ASP A 376 -8.47 4.49 -8.20
C ASP A 376 -8.48 5.73 -7.29
N LEU A 377 -7.50 5.87 -6.38
CA LEU A 377 -7.48 6.98 -5.43
C LEU A 377 -7.21 8.32 -6.11
N ILE A 378 -6.22 8.41 -7.01
CA ILE A 378 -5.89 9.68 -7.67
C ILE A 378 -7.09 10.24 -8.43
N PRO A 379 -7.75 9.49 -9.34
CA PRO A 379 -8.92 10.03 -10.02
C PRO A 379 -10.07 10.41 -9.07
N THR A 380 -10.21 9.71 -7.93
CA THR A 380 -11.20 10.06 -6.89
C THR A 380 -10.85 11.38 -6.21
N PHE A 381 -9.58 11.61 -5.89
CA PHE A 381 -9.13 12.88 -5.29
C PHE A 381 -9.34 14.05 -6.26
N ILE A 382 -8.96 13.90 -7.53
CA ILE A 382 -9.16 14.93 -8.57
C ILE A 382 -10.64 15.27 -8.69
N GLU A 383 -11.51 14.27 -8.81
CA GLU A 383 -12.95 14.50 -8.95
C GLU A 383 -13.54 15.18 -7.71
N ARG A 384 -13.13 14.79 -6.49
CA ARG A 384 -13.58 15.43 -5.24
C ARG A 384 -13.15 16.89 -5.15
N LEU A 385 -12.00 17.25 -5.69
CA LEU A 385 -11.52 18.64 -5.76
C LEU A 385 -12.18 19.44 -6.88
N GLY A 386 -12.97 18.80 -7.76
CA GLY A 386 -13.69 19.44 -8.87
C GLY A 386 -12.93 19.41 -10.20
N GLY A 387 -11.80 18.69 -10.27
CA GLY A 387 -11.05 18.45 -11.51
C GLY A 387 -11.63 17.32 -12.35
N ASP A 388 -11.05 17.10 -13.54
CA ASP A 388 -11.44 16.00 -14.44
C ASP A 388 -10.68 14.70 -14.07
N PRO A 389 -11.39 13.64 -13.58
CA PRO A 389 -10.76 12.37 -13.22
C PRO A 389 -10.25 11.56 -14.44
N ASN A 390 -10.66 11.93 -15.67
CA ASN A 390 -10.34 11.20 -16.89
C ASN A 390 -9.01 11.66 -17.52
N GLN A 391 -7.98 11.81 -16.70
CA GLN A 391 -6.67 12.20 -17.21
C GLN A 391 -6.06 11.12 -18.12
N PRO A 392 -5.30 11.50 -19.18
CA PRO A 392 -4.74 10.56 -20.16
C PRO A 392 -3.82 9.50 -19.53
N TRP A 393 -3.14 9.85 -18.46
CA TRP A 393 -2.15 8.99 -17.77
C TRP A 393 -2.80 7.97 -16.83
N LEU A 394 -3.96 8.31 -16.23
CA LEU A 394 -4.59 7.50 -15.20
C LEU A 394 -5.25 6.24 -15.78
N GLU A 395 -4.96 5.09 -15.20
CA GLU A 395 -5.59 3.80 -15.53
C GLU A 395 -6.70 3.44 -14.53
N GLY A 396 -6.70 4.07 -13.36
CA GLY A 396 -7.75 3.97 -12.36
C GLY A 396 -9.06 4.67 -12.75
N ARG A 397 -10.10 4.42 -11.97
CA ARG A 397 -11.43 5.05 -12.13
C ARG A 397 -11.86 5.63 -10.80
N SER A 398 -12.44 6.84 -10.83
CA SER A 398 -13.01 7.40 -9.61
C SER A 398 -14.17 6.57 -9.08
N PHE A 399 -14.16 6.32 -7.79
CA PHE A 399 -15.25 5.70 -7.03
C PHE A 399 -16.03 6.73 -6.19
N LEU A 400 -15.87 8.02 -6.47
CA LEU A 400 -16.56 9.10 -5.78
C LEU A 400 -18.07 8.92 -5.78
N GLY A 401 -18.65 8.45 -6.90
CA GLY A 401 -20.07 8.17 -6.98
C GLY A 401 -20.58 7.13 -5.99
N ILE A 402 -19.72 6.19 -5.54
CA ILE A 402 -20.04 5.23 -4.48
C ILE A 402 -20.05 5.94 -3.12
N ILE A 403 -19.07 6.79 -2.85
CA ILE A 403 -18.99 7.61 -1.63
C ILE A 403 -20.20 8.54 -1.50
N ASP A 404 -20.65 9.13 -2.60
CA ASP A 404 -21.80 10.02 -2.63
C ASP A 404 -23.15 9.28 -2.73
N GLY A 405 -23.15 7.94 -2.86
CA GLY A 405 -24.36 7.14 -3.04
C GLY A 405 -25.10 7.38 -4.36
N THR A 406 -24.45 8.00 -5.34
CA THR A 406 -25.03 8.30 -6.66
C THR A 406 -24.82 7.19 -7.69
N LYS A 407 -23.87 6.30 -7.42
CA LYS A 407 -23.57 5.11 -8.22
C LYS A 407 -23.45 3.89 -7.33
N THR A 408 -23.85 2.75 -7.85
CA THR A 408 -23.67 1.43 -7.23
C THR A 408 -22.79 0.52 -8.08
N GLU A 409 -22.45 0.97 -9.30
CA GLU A 409 -21.65 0.17 -10.23
C GLU A 409 -20.20 0.08 -9.75
N SER A 410 -19.76 -1.14 -9.58
CA SER A 410 -18.40 -1.54 -9.29
C SER A 410 -17.68 -1.99 -10.56
N LYS A 411 -16.38 -2.17 -10.48
CA LYS A 411 -15.62 -2.94 -11.48
C LYS A 411 -16.07 -4.40 -11.44
N ASP A 412 -16.08 -5.07 -12.58
CA ASP A 412 -16.38 -6.50 -12.67
C ASP A 412 -15.25 -7.37 -12.10
N PHE A 413 -14.03 -6.82 -12.06
CA PHE A 413 -12.84 -7.48 -11.52
C PHE A 413 -11.73 -6.47 -11.21
N VAL A 414 -10.78 -6.91 -10.42
CA VAL A 414 -9.53 -6.21 -10.12
C VAL A 414 -8.33 -7.06 -10.51
N VAL A 415 -7.17 -6.42 -10.74
CA VAL A 415 -5.93 -7.08 -11.16
C VAL A 415 -4.77 -6.68 -10.26
N ALA A 416 -4.03 -7.67 -9.78
CA ALA A 416 -2.75 -7.45 -9.13
C ALA A 416 -1.63 -8.13 -9.94
N GLU A 417 -0.44 -7.52 -9.88
CA GLU A 417 0.76 -7.95 -10.59
C GLU A 417 1.87 -8.35 -9.61
N LEU A 418 2.71 -9.28 -10.01
CA LEU A 418 3.91 -9.70 -9.29
C LEU A 418 5.09 -9.78 -10.25
N ASP A 419 6.22 -9.24 -9.83
CA ASP A 419 7.52 -9.53 -10.46
C ASP A 419 8.48 -10.02 -9.37
N TYR A 420 8.86 -11.29 -9.44
CA TYR A 420 9.72 -11.92 -8.43
C TYR A 420 11.15 -12.15 -8.91
N PHE A 421 11.62 -11.34 -9.89
CA PHE A 421 12.98 -11.45 -10.46
C PHE A 421 14.08 -11.39 -9.39
N ALA A 422 13.87 -10.62 -8.32
CA ALA A 422 14.84 -10.43 -7.24
C ALA A 422 14.73 -11.49 -6.12
N ARG A 423 13.74 -12.40 -6.18
CA ARG A 423 13.48 -13.35 -5.10
C ARG A 423 14.21 -14.67 -5.28
N LYS A 424 14.52 -15.32 -4.14
CA LYS A 424 15.14 -16.65 -4.12
C LYS A 424 14.29 -17.68 -4.88
N ALA A 425 12.96 -17.57 -4.82
CA ALA A 425 12.02 -18.41 -5.55
C ALA A 425 12.36 -18.51 -7.05
N ARG A 426 12.73 -17.40 -7.70
CA ARG A 426 13.15 -17.41 -9.11
C ARG A 426 14.33 -18.34 -9.36
N LEU A 427 15.33 -18.29 -8.49
CA LEU A 427 16.54 -19.12 -8.62
C LEU A 427 16.23 -20.61 -8.37
N GLU A 428 15.37 -20.90 -7.40
CA GLU A 428 14.90 -22.27 -7.08
C GLU A 428 14.13 -22.87 -8.25
N LEU A 429 13.25 -22.10 -8.86
CA LEU A 429 12.43 -22.49 -10.02
C LEU A 429 13.21 -22.46 -11.33
N LYS A 430 14.43 -21.88 -11.36
CA LYS A 430 15.26 -21.72 -12.57
C LYS A 430 14.56 -20.93 -13.68
N VAL A 431 13.77 -19.92 -13.29
CA VAL A 431 13.07 -19.03 -14.22
C VAL A 431 13.98 -17.86 -14.57
N GLU A 432 13.98 -17.41 -15.83
CA GLU A 432 14.71 -16.23 -16.25
C GLU A 432 14.09 -14.96 -15.64
N ALA A 433 14.88 -13.90 -15.45
CA ALA A 433 14.44 -12.71 -14.73
C ALA A 433 13.23 -12.01 -15.39
N ASP A 434 13.18 -11.97 -16.70
CA ASP A 434 12.08 -11.38 -17.48
C ASP A 434 10.81 -12.22 -17.52
N GLN A 435 10.90 -13.49 -17.11
CA GLN A 435 9.79 -14.45 -17.02
C GLN A 435 9.28 -14.65 -15.58
N ALA A 436 9.94 -14.07 -14.58
CA ALA A 436 9.57 -14.21 -13.17
C ALA A 436 8.37 -13.33 -12.83
N LYS A 437 7.22 -13.56 -13.45
CA LYS A 437 6.03 -12.74 -13.39
C LYS A 437 4.78 -13.51 -13.06
N GLY A 438 3.83 -12.83 -12.44
CA GLY A 438 2.51 -13.37 -12.15
C GLY A 438 1.43 -12.29 -12.16
N TRP A 439 0.19 -12.73 -12.32
CA TRP A 439 -0.99 -11.87 -12.33
C TRP A 439 -2.17 -12.55 -11.65
N MET A 440 -2.96 -11.78 -10.96
CA MET A 440 -4.22 -12.18 -10.36
C MET A 440 -5.37 -11.42 -11.03
N VAL A 441 -6.44 -12.12 -11.36
CA VAL A 441 -7.75 -11.54 -11.70
C VAL A 441 -8.75 -11.98 -10.63
N ARG A 442 -9.31 -11.05 -9.87
CA ARG A 442 -10.31 -11.27 -8.83
C ARG A 442 -11.66 -10.71 -9.30
N SER A 443 -12.63 -11.57 -9.57
CA SER A 443 -14.03 -11.22 -9.83
C SER A 443 -14.91 -11.52 -8.61
N ASP A 444 -16.21 -11.28 -8.64
CA ASP A 444 -17.11 -11.44 -7.48
C ASP A 444 -16.95 -12.75 -6.72
N ARG A 445 -16.87 -13.86 -7.42
CA ARG A 445 -16.79 -15.19 -6.83
C ARG A 445 -15.41 -15.83 -7.01
N TRP A 446 -14.72 -15.53 -8.11
CA TRP A 446 -13.57 -16.28 -8.54
C TRP A 446 -12.29 -15.49 -8.47
N LYS A 447 -11.19 -16.16 -8.09
CA LYS A 447 -9.83 -15.66 -8.20
C LYS A 447 -9.05 -16.58 -9.13
N TYR A 448 -8.55 -16.00 -10.21
CA TYR A 448 -7.65 -16.62 -11.17
C TYR A 448 -6.25 -16.09 -10.97
N VAL A 449 -5.26 -16.97 -10.91
CA VAL A 449 -3.85 -16.61 -10.77
C VAL A 449 -3.07 -17.27 -11.89
N PHE A 450 -2.26 -16.47 -12.60
CA PHE A 450 -1.39 -16.94 -13.66
C PHE A 450 0.06 -16.56 -13.37
N TYR A 451 0.96 -17.52 -13.42
CA TYR A 451 2.40 -17.31 -13.37
C TYR A 451 3.02 -17.71 -14.70
N GLU A 452 3.88 -16.86 -15.27
CA GLU A 452 4.52 -17.11 -16.56
C GLU A 452 5.29 -18.43 -16.53
N GLY A 453 4.97 -19.31 -17.49
CA GLY A 453 5.60 -20.63 -17.63
C GLY A 453 5.04 -21.74 -16.71
N PHE A 454 3.97 -21.48 -15.97
CA PHE A 454 3.30 -22.46 -15.10
C PHE A 454 1.82 -22.59 -15.42
N GLU A 455 1.20 -23.69 -14.97
CA GLU A 455 -0.24 -23.84 -15.04
C GLU A 455 -0.94 -22.81 -14.15
N PRO A 456 -2.11 -22.29 -14.54
CA PRO A 456 -2.83 -21.33 -13.72
C PRO A 456 -3.48 -21.98 -12.50
N GLN A 457 -3.89 -21.15 -11.53
CA GLN A 457 -4.73 -21.52 -10.40
C GLN A 457 -6.10 -20.84 -10.50
N LEU A 458 -7.13 -21.46 -9.92
CA LEU A 458 -8.50 -20.93 -9.85
C LEU A 458 -9.13 -21.26 -8.50
N PHE A 459 -9.59 -20.25 -7.78
CA PHE A 459 -10.22 -20.39 -6.46
C PHE A 459 -11.66 -19.90 -6.48
N ASP A 460 -12.57 -20.66 -5.83
CA ASP A 460 -14.00 -20.34 -5.66
C ASP A 460 -14.24 -19.72 -4.28
N LEU A 461 -14.13 -18.41 -4.17
CA LEU A 461 -14.14 -17.72 -2.88
C LEU A 461 -15.50 -17.71 -2.18
N ASP A 462 -16.60 -18.07 -2.85
CA ASP A 462 -17.89 -18.25 -2.21
C ASP A 462 -17.95 -19.56 -1.41
N ASN A 463 -17.30 -20.62 -1.91
CA ASN A 463 -17.29 -21.92 -1.28
C ASN A 463 -15.99 -22.24 -0.53
N ASP A 464 -14.92 -21.56 -0.89
CA ASP A 464 -13.59 -21.67 -0.30
C ASP A 464 -12.96 -20.27 -0.12
N PRO A 465 -13.47 -19.50 0.86
CA PRO A 465 -12.97 -18.15 1.11
C PRO A 465 -11.51 -18.13 1.59
N ASN A 466 -10.98 -19.27 1.97
CA ASN A 466 -9.59 -19.44 2.41
C ASN A 466 -8.65 -19.92 1.31
N GLU A 467 -9.10 -20.05 0.07
CA GLU A 467 -8.26 -20.36 -1.10
C GLU A 467 -7.43 -21.65 -0.96
N PHE A 468 -8.01 -22.71 -0.35
CA PHE A 468 -7.31 -23.98 -0.14
C PHE A 468 -7.40 -24.93 -1.32
N VAL A 469 -8.45 -24.80 -2.16
CA VAL A 469 -8.76 -25.77 -3.23
C VAL A 469 -8.59 -25.13 -4.60
N ASP A 470 -7.50 -25.48 -5.27
CA ASP A 470 -7.29 -25.08 -6.66
C ASP A 470 -8.22 -25.88 -7.60
N ARG A 471 -9.09 -25.16 -8.31
CA ARG A 471 -10.09 -25.70 -9.24
C ARG A 471 -9.66 -25.64 -10.71
N ALA A 472 -8.42 -25.22 -11.01
CA ALA A 472 -7.99 -25.02 -12.39
C ALA A 472 -8.01 -26.31 -13.21
N SER A 473 -7.78 -27.47 -12.58
CA SER A 473 -7.83 -28.78 -13.22
C SER A 473 -9.24 -29.41 -13.29
N ASP A 474 -10.27 -28.77 -12.68
CA ASP A 474 -11.64 -29.29 -12.70
C ASP A 474 -12.30 -29.02 -14.06
N PRO A 475 -12.71 -30.05 -14.82
CA PRO A 475 -13.36 -29.85 -16.12
C PRO A 475 -14.65 -29.03 -16.07
N SER A 476 -15.34 -29.02 -14.91
CA SER A 476 -16.56 -28.21 -14.72
C SER A 476 -16.27 -26.72 -14.62
N CYS A 477 -15.03 -26.33 -14.31
CA CYS A 477 -14.58 -24.95 -14.17
C CYS A 477 -13.89 -24.40 -15.43
N GLN A 478 -13.72 -25.21 -16.49
CA GLN A 478 -12.99 -24.81 -17.70
C GLN A 478 -13.51 -23.50 -18.32
N GLY A 479 -14.82 -23.32 -18.41
CA GLY A 479 -15.41 -22.08 -18.96
C GLY A 479 -15.12 -20.84 -18.12
N ILE A 480 -14.98 -21.00 -16.78
CA ILE A 480 -14.62 -19.93 -15.85
C ILE A 480 -13.14 -19.58 -16.01
N LEU A 481 -12.29 -20.60 -16.12
CA LEU A 481 -10.86 -20.42 -16.36
C LEU A 481 -10.60 -19.65 -17.66
N ASP A 482 -11.30 -20.03 -18.74
CA ASP A 482 -11.21 -19.37 -20.04
C ASP A 482 -11.69 -17.91 -19.98
N ASP A 483 -12.82 -17.62 -19.31
CA ASP A 483 -13.33 -16.25 -19.09
C ASP A 483 -12.30 -15.38 -18.36
N HIS A 484 -11.70 -15.89 -17.27
CA HIS A 484 -10.73 -15.10 -16.50
C HIS A 484 -9.41 -14.90 -17.25
N ARG A 485 -8.97 -15.87 -18.03
CA ARG A 485 -7.84 -15.69 -18.94
C ARG A 485 -8.14 -14.61 -19.98
N ASP A 486 -9.35 -14.60 -20.55
CA ASP A 486 -9.76 -13.62 -21.52
C ASP A 486 -9.90 -12.21 -20.90
N ARG A 487 -10.37 -12.10 -19.63
CA ARG A 487 -10.36 -10.84 -18.85
C ARG A 487 -8.94 -10.32 -18.65
N LEU A 488 -7.99 -11.18 -18.27
CA LEU A 488 -6.58 -10.80 -18.13
C LEU A 488 -6.00 -10.34 -19.47
N PHE A 489 -6.29 -11.05 -20.57
CA PHE A 489 -5.82 -10.67 -21.89
C PHE A 489 -6.46 -9.35 -22.38
N HIS A 490 -7.75 -9.13 -22.09
CA HIS A 490 -8.41 -7.87 -22.36
C HIS A 490 -7.76 -6.73 -21.56
N TRP A 491 -7.51 -6.94 -20.26
CA TRP A 491 -6.84 -5.97 -19.40
C TRP A 491 -5.45 -5.58 -19.93
N PHE A 492 -4.63 -6.54 -20.39
CA PHE A 492 -3.34 -6.24 -21.03
C PHE A 492 -3.46 -5.32 -22.23
N ARG A 493 -4.48 -5.53 -23.07
CA ARG A 493 -4.71 -4.72 -24.27
C ARG A 493 -5.33 -3.34 -23.98
N SER A 494 -6.06 -3.22 -22.89
CA SER A 494 -6.74 -1.98 -22.49
C SER A 494 -5.84 -1.00 -21.76
N ARG A 495 -4.62 -1.39 -21.40
CA ARG A 495 -3.67 -0.49 -20.74
C ARG A 495 -3.35 0.70 -21.65
N LYS A 496 -3.27 1.88 -21.04
CA LYS A 496 -2.99 3.12 -21.77
C LYS A 496 -1.54 3.15 -22.24
N SER A 497 -1.32 2.99 -23.54
CA SER A 497 -0.02 3.12 -24.20
C SER A 497 0.23 4.51 -24.79
N THR A 498 -0.84 5.24 -25.13
CA THR A 498 -0.77 6.60 -25.63
C THR A 498 -1.03 7.56 -24.48
N VAL A 499 0.04 8.02 -23.87
CA VAL A 499 -0.01 8.82 -22.62
C VAL A 499 0.33 10.30 -22.84
N THR A 500 0.71 10.70 -24.05
CA THR A 500 1.08 12.08 -24.38
C THR A 500 -0.09 12.93 -24.88
N VAL A 501 -1.21 12.30 -25.21
CA VAL A 501 -2.43 12.96 -25.71
C VAL A 501 -3.67 12.18 -25.24
N ASP A 502 -4.79 12.86 -25.09
CA ASP A 502 -6.07 12.26 -24.74
C ASP A 502 -6.82 11.68 -25.97
N HIS A 503 -7.91 10.95 -25.70
CA HIS A 503 -8.73 10.36 -26.75
C HIS A 503 -9.37 11.43 -27.65
N ASN A 504 -9.81 12.56 -27.10
CA ASN A 504 -10.41 13.64 -27.88
C ASN A 504 -9.38 14.19 -28.88
N TYR A 505 -8.13 14.34 -28.49
CA TYR A 505 -7.06 14.71 -29.41
C TYR A 505 -6.87 13.69 -30.53
N LEU A 506 -6.90 12.39 -30.20
CA LEU A 506 -6.80 11.33 -31.22
C LEU A 506 -7.99 11.35 -32.18
N ASP A 507 -9.20 11.50 -31.65
CA ASP A 507 -10.42 11.58 -32.46
C ASP A 507 -10.42 12.76 -33.44
N THR A 508 -9.82 13.88 -33.09
CA THR A 508 -9.71 15.03 -34.00
C THR A 508 -8.73 14.81 -35.14
N ARG A 509 -7.82 13.82 -35.03
CA ARG A 509 -6.79 13.56 -36.05
C ARG A 509 -7.27 12.88 -37.30
N HIS A 510 -8.48 12.31 -37.31
CA HIS A 510 -9.09 11.76 -38.53
C HIS A 510 -9.32 12.84 -39.63
N GLU A 511 -9.40 14.12 -39.26
CA GLU A 511 -9.51 15.22 -40.22
C GLU A 511 -8.30 15.27 -41.18
N PHE A 512 -7.12 14.82 -40.78
CA PHE A 512 -5.95 14.74 -41.67
C PHE A 512 -6.17 13.72 -42.81
N ALA A 513 -6.87 12.61 -42.52
CA ALA A 513 -7.19 11.61 -43.54
C ALA A 513 -8.23 12.10 -44.55
N THR A 514 -9.08 13.05 -44.14
CA THR A 514 -10.19 13.56 -45.00
C THR A 514 -9.87 14.86 -45.72
N ARG A 515 -8.91 15.67 -45.22
CA ARG A 515 -8.57 16.98 -45.82
C ARG A 515 -7.31 16.95 -46.70
N GLY A 516 -6.60 15.81 -46.75
CA GLY A 516 -5.48 15.58 -47.65
C GLY A 516 -4.39 16.66 -47.64
N GLY A 517 -3.48 16.61 -46.64
CA GLY A 517 -2.30 17.48 -46.64
C GLY A 517 -1.31 17.13 -47.74
N PHE A 518 -1.16 15.82 -48.03
CA PHE A 518 -0.31 15.29 -49.07
C PHE A 518 -1.07 14.25 -49.87
N ILE A 519 -1.20 14.46 -51.17
CA ILE A 519 -1.71 13.45 -52.09
C ILE A 519 -0.54 12.56 -52.47
N PHE A 520 -0.51 11.35 -51.91
CA PHE A 520 0.50 10.36 -52.19
C PHE A 520 -0.17 9.05 -52.60
N GLY A 521 0.21 8.51 -53.75
CA GLY A 521 -0.34 7.25 -54.25
C GLY A 521 -1.70 7.36 -54.96
N GLU A 522 -2.26 8.57 -55.20
CA GLU A 522 -3.36 8.75 -56.12
C GLU A 522 -2.83 8.75 -57.56
N TRP A 523 -3.59 8.07 -58.44
CA TRP A 523 -3.26 7.87 -59.86
C TRP A 523 -4.17 8.75 -60.73
#